data_a9aa2869feddd038c24348c406f7af3f
#
_entry.id   a9aa2869feddd038c24348c406f7af3f
#
_cell.length_a   1.000
_cell.length_b   1.000
_cell.length_c   1.000
_cell.angle_alpha   90.00
_cell.angle_beta   90.00
_cell.angle_gamma   90.00
#
_symmetry.space_group_name_H-M   'P 1'
#
loop_
_entity.id
_entity.type
_entity.pdbx_description
1 polymer ?
#
loop_
_entity_poly.entity_id
_entity_poly.type
_entity_poly.pdbx_seq_one_letter_code
_entity_poly.pdbx_strand_id
1 'polypeptide(L)'
;MNYEKTFFKIQSKVLDFYSELPFNIYDSIETAAKKIDSNNALTAYPPLKKIFDDENIKKIIDIGSGGGWFINSLSSLYPDKDMLGVDFNKVAVDYANKVSKKKNLKCRFERKNIFELNDVKDTYDFASSLGVLHHTPDCHIGIKIISNMLKKNSYFFLGLYHKYGREPFLDYFRNMESLTEEKKFEKFKELRNLENEKHAFSWFRDQVLHPHETLHTFEEINNLFKSLNFKIISTSINKFSENFLEKDIIELEKKCYNISKERLNEKKYYPGFFIILAQKC
;
A
#
# COMPACT_ATOMS: atom_id res chain seq x y z
N MET A 1 29.30 7.95 -0.16
CA MET A 1 28.80 6.54 -0.15
C MET A 1 28.12 6.31 -1.48
N ASN A 2 28.46 5.26 -2.23
CA ASN A 2 27.95 5.07 -3.60
C ASN A 2 26.43 4.80 -3.53
N TYR A 3 25.61 5.61 -4.23
CA TYR A 3 24.15 5.49 -4.31
C TYR A 3 23.70 4.07 -4.65
N GLU A 4 24.32 3.45 -5.65
CA GLU A 4 23.99 2.08 -6.07
C GLU A 4 24.18 1.05 -4.94
N LYS A 5 25.29 1.12 -4.19
CA LYS A 5 25.53 0.22 -3.06
C LYS A 5 24.47 0.38 -1.97
N THR A 6 24.05 1.61 -1.69
CA THR A 6 23.00 1.88 -0.70
C THR A 6 21.65 1.36 -1.19
N PHE A 7 21.34 1.58 -2.48
CA PHE A 7 20.12 1.12 -3.12
C PHE A 7 19.99 -0.42 -3.01
N PHE A 8 20.98 -1.15 -3.46
CA PHE A 8 20.95 -2.63 -3.39
C PHE A 8 20.93 -3.15 -1.96
N LYS A 9 21.62 -2.50 -1.03
CA LYS A 9 21.62 -2.88 0.38
C LYS A 9 20.23 -2.75 1.02
N ILE A 10 19.50 -1.65 0.73
CA ILE A 10 18.13 -1.46 1.22
C ILE A 10 17.22 -2.52 0.61
N GLN A 11 17.30 -2.72 -0.72
CA GLN A 11 16.48 -3.70 -1.42
C GLN A 11 16.66 -5.13 -0.88
N SER A 12 17.90 -5.56 -0.65
CA SER A 12 18.19 -6.87 -0.05
C SER A 12 17.58 -7.00 1.34
N LYS A 13 17.80 -6.02 2.23
CA LYS A 13 17.25 -6.05 3.59
C LYS A 13 15.72 -6.15 3.62
N VAL A 14 15.04 -5.40 2.74
CA VAL A 14 13.58 -5.42 2.63
C VAL A 14 13.10 -6.77 2.09
N LEU A 15 13.81 -7.34 1.09
CA LEU A 15 13.48 -8.65 0.56
C LEU A 15 13.64 -9.75 1.63
N ASP A 16 14.77 -9.76 2.36
CA ASP A 16 15.03 -10.72 3.42
C ASP A 16 13.95 -10.65 4.51
N PHE A 17 13.60 -9.42 4.94
CA PHE A 17 12.58 -9.16 5.94
C PHE A 17 11.21 -9.74 5.56
N TYR A 18 10.72 -9.50 4.35
CA TYR A 18 9.44 -10.02 3.89
C TYR A 18 9.49 -11.50 3.44
N SER A 19 10.68 -12.04 3.14
CA SER A 19 10.82 -13.47 2.81
C SER A 19 10.60 -14.36 4.02
N GLU A 20 10.93 -13.89 5.22
CA GLU A 20 10.65 -14.58 6.48
C GLU A 20 9.14 -14.64 6.77
N LEU A 21 8.44 -13.51 6.64
CA LEU A 21 7.00 -13.41 6.84
C LEU A 21 6.44 -12.28 5.96
N PRO A 22 5.76 -12.63 4.85
CA PRO A 22 5.11 -11.64 3.99
C PRO A 22 4.04 -10.85 4.75
N PHE A 23 3.83 -9.60 4.32
CA PHE A 23 2.80 -8.75 4.88
C PHE A 23 1.38 -9.24 4.57
N ASN A 24 0.45 -9.02 5.49
CA ASN A 24 -0.99 -9.22 5.32
C ASN A 24 -1.37 -10.66 4.92
N ILE A 25 -0.73 -11.67 5.54
CA ILE A 25 -1.07 -13.08 5.34
C ILE A 25 -1.81 -13.66 6.55
N TYR A 26 -2.60 -14.70 6.29
CA TYR A 26 -3.36 -15.44 7.30
C TYR A 26 -2.77 -16.84 7.51
N ASP A 27 -3.20 -17.53 8.55
CA ASP A 27 -2.75 -18.89 8.89
C ASP A 27 -3.10 -19.90 7.78
N SER A 28 -4.21 -19.67 7.08
CA SER A 28 -4.66 -20.57 6.01
C SER A 28 -5.14 -19.81 4.78
N ILE A 29 -5.05 -20.47 3.63
CA ILE A 29 -5.61 -19.97 2.36
C ILE A 29 -7.14 -19.86 2.44
N GLU A 30 -7.80 -20.75 3.18
CA GLU A 30 -9.23 -20.71 3.43
C GLU A 30 -9.65 -19.44 4.16
N THR A 31 -8.92 -19.06 5.20
CA THR A 31 -9.16 -17.82 5.95
C THR A 31 -8.95 -16.59 5.05
N ALA A 32 -7.87 -16.56 4.26
CA ALA A 32 -7.62 -15.48 3.31
C ALA A 32 -8.74 -15.36 2.27
N ALA A 33 -9.19 -16.49 1.70
CA ALA A 33 -10.28 -16.52 0.72
C ALA A 33 -11.59 -15.98 1.30
N LYS A 34 -11.96 -16.35 2.53
CA LYS A 34 -13.14 -15.83 3.22
C LYS A 34 -13.04 -14.33 3.49
N LYS A 35 -11.85 -13.84 3.86
CA LYS A 35 -11.64 -12.40 4.13
C LYS A 35 -11.79 -11.54 2.87
N ILE A 36 -11.48 -12.05 1.68
CA ILE A 36 -11.75 -11.36 0.41
C ILE A 36 -13.24 -11.08 0.23
N ASP A 37 -14.11 -12.02 0.61
CA ASP A 37 -15.56 -11.84 0.48
C ASP A 37 -16.14 -10.85 1.52
N SER A 38 -15.66 -10.93 2.77
CA SER A 38 -16.16 -10.10 3.88
C SER A 38 -15.54 -8.69 3.94
N ASN A 39 -14.35 -8.50 3.38
CA ASN A 39 -13.63 -7.24 3.38
C ASN A 39 -12.92 -7.05 2.04
N ASN A 40 -13.68 -6.69 1.01
CA ASN A 40 -13.16 -6.50 -0.35
C ASN A 40 -12.63 -5.08 -0.59
N ALA A 41 -11.97 -4.89 -1.73
CA ALA A 41 -11.33 -3.61 -2.09
C ALA A 41 -12.34 -2.45 -2.13
N LEU A 42 -13.58 -2.66 -2.57
CA LEU A 42 -14.59 -1.61 -2.65
C LEU A 42 -15.19 -1.27 -1.27
N THR A 43 -15.24 -2.24 -0.35
CA THR A 43 -15.62 -1.97 1.05
C THR A 43 -14.56 -1.12 1.75
N ALA A 44 -13.28 -1.41 1.49
CA ALA A 44 -12.17 -0.64 2.06
C ALA A 44 -11.99 0.74 1.38
N TYR A 45 -12.26 0.82 0.07
CA TYR A 45 -12.04 2.01 -0.75
C TYR A 45 -13.23 2.27 -1.69
N PRO A 46 -14.37 2.76 -1.16
CA PRO A 46 -15.60 2.95 -1.93
C PRO A 46 -15.46 3.81 -3.20
N PRO A 47 -14.60 4.84 -3.26
CA PRO A 47 -14.42 5.66 -4.47
C PRO A 47 -13.97 4.88 -5.70
N LEU A 48 -13.33 3.71 -5.52
CA LEU A 48 -12.89 2.86 -6.62
C LEU A 48 -14.06 2.25 -7.42
N LYS A 49 -15.26 2.14 -6.81
CA LYS A 49 -16.41 1.55 -7.49
C LYS A 49 -16.70 2.26 -8.81
N LYS A 50 -16.77 3.60 -8.81
CA LYS A 50 -17.02 4.41 -10.00
C LYS A 50 -15.99 4.19 -11.11
N ILE A 51 -14.71 3.90 -10.73
CA ILE A 51 -13.64 3.63 -11.69
C ILE A 51 -13.79 2.23 -12.29
N PHE A 52 -14.02 1.22 -11.44
CA PHE A 52 -14.10 -0.18 -11.92
C PHE A 52 -15.43 -0.51 -12.61
N ASP A 53 -16.50 0.27 -12.38
CA ASP A 53 -17.75 0.17 -13.15
C ASP A 53 -17.59 0.72 -14.59
N ASP A 54 -16.54 1.51 -14.88
CA ASP A 54 -16.23 1.94 -16.26
C ASP A 54 -15.68 0.77 -17.08
N GLU A 55 -16.35 0.47 -18.21
CA GLU A 55 -15.97 -0.60 -19.12
C GLU A 55 -14.64 -0.35 -19.86
N ASN A 56 -14.18 0.90 -19.90
CA ASN A 56 -12.88 1.25 -20.50
C ASN A 56 -11.70 0.87 -19.62
N ILE A 57 -11.90 0.67 -18.31
CA ILE A 57 -10.89 0.19 -17.39
C ILE A 57 -10.78 -1.33 -17.50
N LYS A 58 -9.82 -1.83 -18.30
CA LYS A 58 -9.67 -3.25 -18.64
C LYS A 58 -8.40 -3.88 -18.06
N LYS A 59 -7.27 -3.18 -18.16
CA LYS A 59 -5.96 -3.70 -17.73
C LYS A 59 -5.52 -3.04 -16.44
N ILE A 60 -5.39 -3.83 -15.40
CA ILE A 60 -5.07 -3.39 -14.03
C ILE A 60 -3.77 -4.03 -13.58
N ILE A 61 -2.91 -3.24 -12.92
CA ILE A 61 -1.71 -3.74 -12.26
C ILE A 61 -1.67 -3.27 -10.80
N ASP A 62 -1.24 -4.17 -9.91
CA ASP A 62 -0.95 -3.86 -8.50
C ASP A 62 0.52 -4.12 -8.22
N ILE A 63 1.25 -3.06 -7.86
CA ILE A 63 2.69 -3.09 -7.62
C ILE A 63 2.96 -3.26 -6.12
N GLY A 64 3.71 -4.32 -5.78
CA GLY A 64 3.89 -4.76 -4.41
C GLY A 64 2.62 -5.42 -3.88
N SER A 65 2.06 -6.34 -4.66
CA SER A 65 0.75 -6.95 -4.39
C SER A 65 0.71 -7.81 -3.11
N GLY A 66 1.87 -8.13 -2.52
CA GLY A 66 1.98 -8.92 -1.29
C GLY A 66 1.19 -10.22 -1.38
N GLY A 67 0.39 -10.52 -0.35
CA GLY A 67 -0.51 -11.67 -0.31
C GLY A 67 -1.69 -11.63 -1.28
N GLY A 68 -1.77 -10.62 -2.16
CA GLY A 68 -2.72 -10.54 -3.27
C GLY A 68 -4.14 -10.13 -2.88
N TRP A 69 -4.36 -9.58 -1.67
CA TRP A 69 -5.70 -9.21 -1.22
C TRP A 69 -6.42 -8.26 -2.18
N PHE A 70 -5.75 -7.21 -2.66
CA PHE A 70 -6.37 -6.18 -3.50
C PHE A 70 -6.82 -6.74 -4.86
N ILE A 71 -5.91 -7.40 -5.58
CA ILE A 71 -6.20 -7.98 -6.91
C ILE A 71 -7.17 -9.16 -6.83
N ASN A 72 -7.02 -10.07 -5.86
CA ASN A 72 -7.98 -11.17 -5.67
C ASN A 72 -9.37 -10.64 -5.37
N SER A 73 -9.47 -9.58 -4.55
CA SER A 73 -10.73 -8.92 -4.23
C SER A 73 -11.39 -8.28 -5.45
N LEU A 74 -10.63 -7.51 -6.24
CA LEU A 74 -11.15 -6.89 -7.46
C LEU A 74 -11.53 -7.93 -8.51
N SER A 75 -10.72 -8.98 -8.70
CA SER A 75 -11.01 -10.05 -9.67
C SER A 75 -12.27 -10.85 -9.31
N SER A 76 -12.59 -10.95 -8.01
CA SER A 76 -13.85 -11.55 -7.57
C SER A 76 -15.07 -10.71 -7.93
N LEU A 77 -14.93 -9.38 -7.96
CA LEU A 77 -16.00 -8.42 -8.26
C LEU A 77 -16.11 -8.12 -9.76
N TYR A 78 -14.99 -8.14 -10.48
CA TYR A 78 -14.89 -7.77 -11.90
C TYR A 78 -14.12 -8.84 -12.68
N PRO A 79 -14.72 -10.02 -12.92
CA PRO A 79 -14.04 -11.20 -13.48
C PRO A 79 -13.61 -11.05 -14.96
N ASP A 80 -14.12 -10.04 -15.66
CA ASP A 80 -13.83 -9.79 -17.08
C ASP A 80 -12.66 -8.82 -17.31
N LYS A 81 -12.10 -8.25 -16.22
CA LYS A 81 -10.95 -7.36 -16.31
C LYS A 81 -9.64 -8.15 -16.21
N ASP A 82 -8.63 -7.76 -17.00
CA ASP A 82 -7.28 -8.35 -16.97
C ASP A 82 -6.48 -7.76 -15.80
N MET A 83 -6.20 -8.56 -14.78
CA MET A 83 -5.60 -8.12 -13.54
C MET A 83 -4.30 -8.86 -13.23
N LEU A 84 -3.23 -8.09 -13.01
CA LEU A 84 -1.90 -8.56 -12.65
C LEU A 84 -1.46 -7.97 -11.32
N GLY A 85 -1.11 -8.81 -10.36
CA GLY A 85 -0.32 -8.42 -9.19
C GLY A 85 1.15 -8.72 -9.41
N VAL A 86 2.04 -7.81 -9.06
CA VAL A 86 3.48 -8.05 -9.08
C VAL A 86 4.08 -7.80 -7.72
N ASP A 87 4.98 -8.68 -7.30
CA ASP A 87 5.75 -8.52 -6.07
C ASP A 87 7.15 -9.10 -6.28
N PHE A 88 8.16 -8.53 -5.61
CA PHE A 88 9.52 -9.06 -5.71
C PHE A 88 9.74 -10.29 -4.81
N ASN A 89 8.84 -10.50 -3.82
CA ASN A 89 8.88 -11.62 -2.89
C ASN A 89 8.13 -12.83 -3.45
N LYS A 90 8.89 -13.89 -3.78
CA LYS A 90 8.31 -15.14 -4.31
C LYS A 90 7.30 -15.78 -3.35
N VAL A 91 7.54 -15.72 -2.04
CA VAL A 91 6.65 -16.34 -1.03
C VAL A 91 5.27 -15.66 -1.06
N ALA A 92 5.25 -14.32 -1.17
CA ALA A 92 4.01 -13.56 -1.29
C ALA A 92 3.26 -13.88 -2.59
N VAL A 93 3.96 -13.94 -3.72
CA VAL A 93 3.39 -14.30 -5.04
C VAL A 93 2.80 -15.72 -5.02
N ASP A 94 3.53 -16.69 -4.48
CA ASP A 94 3.04 -18.07 -4.37
C ASP A 94 1.78 -18.15 -3.49
N TYR A 95 1.74 -17.40 -2.39
CA TYR A 95 0.58 -17.31 -1.52
C TYR A 95 -0.61 -16.68 -2.25
N ALA A 96 -0.42 -15.53 -2.92
CA ALA A 96 -1.46 -14.85 -3.68
C ALA A 96 -2.08 -15.72 -4.78
N ASN A 97 -1.25 -16.48 -5.53
CA ASN A 97 -1.70 -17.43 -6.53
C ASN A 97 -2.50 -18.61 -5.92
N LYS A 98 -2.13 -19.08 -4.72
CA LYS A 98 -2.91 -20.12 -4.03
C LYS A 98 -4.31 -19.61 -3.63
N VAL A 99 -4.41 -18.36 -3.17
CA VAL A 99 -5.70 -17.71 -2.85
C VAL A 99 -6.55 -17.54 -4.11
N SER A 100 -5.96 -17.04 -5.21
CA SER A 100 -6.62 -16.90 -6.52
C SER A 100 -7.17 -18.24 -7.00
N LYS A 101 -6.35 -19.30 -6.97
CA LYS A 101 -6.76 -20.66 -7.35
C LYS A 101 -7.87 -21.20 -6.46
N LYS A 102 -7.81 -20.99 -5.14
CA LYS A 102 -8.85 -21.43 -4.20
C LYS A 102 -10.20 -20.83 -4.50
N LYS A 103 -10.23 -19.57 -4.96
CA LYS A 103 -11.45 -18.84 -5.34
C LYS A 103 -11.83 -18.96 -6.82
N ASN A 104 -11.06 -19.71 -7.62
CA ASN A 104 -11.25 -19.84 -9.07
C ASN A 104 -11.26 -18.48 -9.79
N LEU A 105 -10.34 -17.58 -9.45
CA LEU A 105 -10.22 -16.24 -10.04
C LEU A 105 -9.31 -16.28 -11.27
N LYS A 106 -9.54 -15.34 -12.23
CA LYS A 106 -8.76 -15.25 -13.47
C LYS A 106 -7.51 -14.37 -13.35
N CYS A 107 -7.35 -13.61 -12.25
CA CYS A 107 -6.16 -12.79 -12.04
C CYS A 107 -4.90 -13.65 -11.86
N ARG A 108 -3.76 -13.05 -12.14
CA ARG A 108 -2.44 -13.68 -12.02
C ARG A 108 -1.50 -12.87 -11.17
N PHE A 109 -0.52 -13.52 -10.57
CA PHE A 109 0.54 -12.89 -9.79
C PHE A 109 1.89 -13.34 -10.31
N GLU A 110 2.81 -12.38 -10.49
CA GLU A 110 4.14 -12.62 -11.04
C GLU A 110 5.22 -12.05 -10.11
N ARG A 111 6.33 -12.78 -10.00
CA ARG A 111 7.51 -12.25 -9.29
C ARG A 111 8.23 -11.27 -10.19
N LYS A 112 8.19 -9.98 -9.84
CA LYS A 112 8.92 -8.91 -10.55
C LYS A 112 9.36 -7.83 -9.58
N ASN A 113 10.53 -7.26 -9.84
CA ASN A 113 11.00 -6.06 -9.16
C ASN A 113 10.48 -4.84 -9.94
N ILE A 114 9.87 -3.87 -9.24
CA ILE A 114 9.38 -2.65 -9.87
C ILE A 114 10.47 -1.91 -10.66
N PHE A 115 11.70 -1.88 -10.15
CA PHE A 115 12.82 -1.19 -10.79
C PHE A 115 13.31 -1.84 -12.09
N GLU A 116 12.82 -3.06 -12.41
CA GLU A 116 13.08 -3.78 -13.66
C GLU A 116 11.96 -3.58 -14.70
N LEU A 117 10.91 -2.80 -14.38
CA LEU A 117 9.74 -2.58 -15.24
C LEU A 117 9.82 -1.27 -16.05
N ASN A 118 10.98 -0.67 -16.19
CA ASN A 118 11.17 0.61 -16.88
C ASN A 118 10.72 0.62 -18.36
N ASP A 119 10.75 -0.54 -19.03
CA ASP A 119 10.40 -0.67 -20.44
C ASP A 119 8.90 -0.84 -20.69
N VAL A 120 8.10 -1.04 -19.62
CA VAL A 120 6.64 -1.15 -19.72
C VAL A 120 6.04 0.26 -19.80
N LYS A 121 5.43 0.59 -20.93
CA LYS A 121 4.85 1.93 -21.17
C LYS A 121 3.41 1.83 -21.64
N ASP A 122 2.60 2.81 -21.27
CA ASP A 122 1.24 3.06 -21.77
C ASP A 122 0.39 1.77 -21.93
N THR A 123 0.46 0.88 -20.92
CA THR A 123 -0.11 -0.47 -20.99
C THR A 123 -1.37 -0.60 -20.14
N TYR A 124 -1.42 0.04 -18.97
CA TYR A 124 -2.46 -0.16 -17.97
C TYR A 124 -3.42 1.01 -17.89
N ASP A 125 -4.69 0.69 -17.61
CA ASP A 125 -5.77 1.65 -17.39
C ASP A 125 -5.88 2.04 -15.91
N PHE A 126 -5.35 1.20 -15.02
CA PHE A 126 -5.29 1.43 -13.58
C PHE A 126 -4.05 0.77 -13.00
N ALA A 127 -3.34 1.51 -12.14
CA ALA A 127 -2.28 0.96 -11.31
C ALA A 127 -2.53 1.28 -9.84
N SER A 128 -2.22 0.32 -8.97
CA SER A 128 -2.15 0.52 -7.51
C SER A 128 -0.77 0.22 -6.97
N SER A 129 -0.42 0.89 -5.88
CA SER A 129 0.71 0.55 -5.03
C SER A 129 0.40 1.02 -3.61
N LEU A 130 0.01 0.10 -2.74
CA LEU A 130 -0.52 0.39 -1.42
C LEU A 130 0.41 -0.11 -0.31
N GLY A 131 1.08 0.81 0.38
CA GLY A 131 1.97 0.44 1.48
C GLY A 131 3.31 -0.15 1.02
N VAL A 132 3.82 0.25 -0.15
CA VAL A 132 4.98 -0.40 -0.79
C VAL A 132 6.13 0.56 -1.05
N LEU A 133 5.89 1.63 -1.78
CA LEU A 133 6.98 2.45 -2.33
C LEU A 133 7.80 3.16 -1.25
N HIS A 134 7.22 3.46 -0.11
CA HIS A 134 7.94 4.04 1.03
C HIS A 134 8.89 3.04 1.73
N HIS A 135 8.82 1.75 1.40
CA HIS A 135 9.77 0.73 1.82
C HIS A 135 10.84 0.43 0.77
N THR A 136 10.74 1.03 -0.40
CA THR A 136 11.72 0.86 -1.49
C THR A 136 12.92 1.80 -1.30
N PRO A 137 14.06 1.52 -1.96
CA PRO A 137 15.23 2.40 -1.92
C PRO A 137 14.96 3.82 -2.43
N ASP A 138 13.99 3.99 -3.35
CA ASP A 138 13.60 5.28 -3.91
C ASP A 138 12.11 5.30 -4.31
N CYS A 139 11.30 5.91 -3.45
CA CYS A 139 9.85 6.04 -3.64
C CYS A 139 9.52 6.84 -4.91
N HIS A 140 10.24 7.93 -5.18
CA HIS A 140 9.96 8.79 -6.33
C HIS A 140 10.28 8.11 -7.67
N ILE A 141 11.36 7.34 -7.74
CA ILE A 141 11.66 6.51 -8.92
C ILE A 141 10.56 5.47 -9.12
N GLY A 142 10.12 4.80 -8.04
CA GLY A 142 8.99 3.87 -8.11
C GLY A 142 7.72 4.50 -8.67
N ILE A 143 7.35 5.69 -8.19
CA ILE A 143 6.20 6.46 -8.70
C ILE A 143 6.37 6.79 -10.20
N LYS A 144 7.55 7.22 -10.64
CA LYS A 144 7.84 7.54 -12.06
C LYS A 144 7.71 6.31 -12.95
N ILE A 145 8.21 5.16 -12.53
CA ILE A 145 8.09 3.90 -13.28
C ILE A 145 6.62 3.53 -13.47
N ILE A 146 5.82 3.52 -12.39
CA ILE A 146 4.38 3.24 -12.47
C ILE A 146 3.67 4.24 -13.38
N SER A 147 4.02 5.53 -13.27
CA SER A 147 3.45 6.59 -14.12
C SER A 147 3.67 6.35 -15.61
N ASN A 148 4.84 5.81 -16.00
CA ASN A 148 5.15 5.47 -17.38
C ASN A 148 4.34 4.26 -17.89
N MET A 149 3.98 3.34 -17.01
CA MET A 149 3.17 2.15 -17.34
C MET A 149 1.71 2.49 -17.66
N LEU A 150 1.25 3.65 -17.20
CA LEU A 150 -0.12 4.10 -17.28
C LEU A 150 -0.41 4.85 -18.58
N LYS A 151 -1.55 4.55 -19.21
CA LYS A 151 -2.07 5.25 -20.39
C LYS A 151 -2.56 6.65 -20.04
N LYS A 152 -2.80 7.46 -21.04
CA LYS A 152 -3.58 8.69 -20.90
C LYS A 152 -5.00 8.38 -20.38
N ASN A 153 -5.53 9.22 -19.51
CA ASN A 153 -6.82 9.10 -18.81
C ASN A 153 -6.91 7.91 -17.82
N SER A 154 -5.82 7.19 -17.59
CA SER A 154 -5.75 6.10 -16.62
C SER A 154 -5.64 6.61 -15.18
N TYR A 155 -5.73 5.70 -14.21
CA TYR A 155 -5.73 6.03 -12.79
C TYR A 155 -4.54 5.43 -12.05
N PHE A 156 -4.01 6.18 -11.09
CA PHE A 156 -3.01 5.72 -10.15
C PHE A 156 -3.53 5.83 -8.71
N PHE A 157 -3.60 4.70 -8.02
CA PHE A 157 -4.03 4.57 -6.64
C PHE A 157 -2.82 4.26 -5.76
N LEU A 158 -2.33 5.28 -5.04
CA LEU A 158 -1.08 5.27 -4.30
C LEU A 158 -1.34 5.39 -2.80
N GLY A 159 -0.75 4.51 -2.00
CA GLY A 159 -0.78 4.57 -0.54
C GLY A 159 0.62 4.62 0.06
N LEU A 160 0.89 5.62 0.92
CA LEU A 160 2.19 5.87 1.52
C LEU A 160 2.07 6.18 3.02
N TYR A 161 3.18 6.03 3.77
CA TYR A 161 3.28 6.57 5.12
C TYR A 161 3.36 8.09 5.10
N HIS A 162 2.46 8.70 5.88
CA HIS A 162 2.28 10.14 5.97
C HIS A 162 3.22 10.73 7.03
N LYS A 163 4.06 11.68 6.64
CA LYS A 163 5.08 12.27 7.52
C LYS A 163 4.50 12.66 8.88
N TYR A 164 3.53 13.56 8.89
CA TYR A 164 2.99 14.09 10.14
C TYR A 164 2.21 13.04 10.96
N GLY A 165 1.45 12.17 10.30
CA GLY A 165 0.66 11.17 11.00
C GLY A 165 1.46 9.96 11.49
N ARG A 166 2.60 9.66 10.82
CA ARG A 166 3.46 8.51 11.13
C ARG A 166 4.42 8.78 12.29
N GLU A 167 4.95 10.00 12.38
CA GLU A 167 5.94 10.37 13.42
C GLU A 167 5.47 10.01 14.84
N PRO A 168 4.25 10.38 15.32
CA PRO A 168 3.81 10.01 16.66
C PRO A 168 3.71 8.50 16.89
N PHE A 169 3.34 7.73 15.85
CA PHE A 169 3.28 6.27 15.93
C PHE A 169 4.69 5.67 16.09
N LEU A 170 5.66 6.16 15.34
CA LEU A 170 7.05 5.72 15.47
C LEU A 170 7.62 6.06 16.84
N ASP A 171 7.38 7.27 17.33
CA ASP A 171 7.84 7.72 18.63
C ASP A 171 7.21 6.91 19.77
N TYR A 172 5.94 6.53 19.65
CA TYR A 172 5.26 5.66 20.60
C TYR A 172 6.02 4.34 20.81
N PHE A 173 6.47 3.68 19.73
CA PHE A 173 7.23 2.44 19.84
C PHE A 173 8.73 2.65 20.12
N ARG A 174 9.35 3.75 19.68
CA ARG A 174 10.73 4.12 20.05
C ARG A 174 10.86 4.35 21.54
N ASN A 175 9.91 5.03 22.17
CA ASN A 175 9.89 5.22 23.62
C ASN A 175 9.76 3.91 24.42
N MET A 176 9.58 2.78 23.75
CA MET A 176 9.53 1.44 24.34
C MET A 176 10.79 0.62 24.01
N GLU A 177 11.94 1.24 23.71
CA GLU A 177 13.17 0.53 23.34
C GLU A 177 13.64 -0.49 24.38
N SER A 178 13.37 -0.22 25.68
CA SER A 178 13.68 -1.15 26.78
C SER A 178 12.79 -2.39 26.85
N LEU A 179 11.67 -2.42 26.11
CA LEU A 179 10.78 -3.57 26.06
C LEU A 179 11.26 -4.61 25.03
N THR A 180 11.02 -5.88 25.33
CA THR A 180 11.23 -6.98 24.37
C THR A 180 10.27 -6.85 23.19
N GLU A 181 10.56 -7.55 22.09
CA GLU A 181 9.71 -7.58 20.90
C GLU A 181 8.32 -8.10 21.22
N GLU A 182 8.21 -9.15 22.05
CA GLU A 182 6.92 -9.72 22.48
C GLU A 182 6.07 -8.68 23.22
N LYS A 183 6.67 -7.91 24.12
CA LYS A 183 5.95 -6.84 24.84
C LYS A 183 5.51 -5.70 23.92
N LYS A 184 6.33 -5.34 22.92
CA LYS A 184 5.92 -4.39 21.88
C LYS A 184 4.77 -4.93 21.03
N PHE A 185 4.80 -6.20 20.69
CA PHE A 185 3.72 -6.85 19.96
C PHE A 185 2.40 -6.86 20.77
N GLU A 186 2.44 -7.15 22.08
CA GLU A 186 1.24 -7.02 22.93
C GLU A 186 0.67 -5.59 22.92
N LYS A 187 1.55 -4.57 22.99
CA LYS A 187 1.12 -3.16 22.88
C LYS A 187 0.53 -2.84 21.50
N PHE A 188 1.07 -3.40 20.44
CA PHE A 188 0.49 -3.26 19.11
C PHE A 188 -0.90 -3.90 19.02
N LYS A 189 -1.11 -5.09 19.60
CA LYS A 189 -2.42 -5.75 19.67
C LYS A 189 -3.44 -4.94 20.48
N GLU A 190 -3.02 -4.26 21.56
CA GLU A 190 -3.90 -3.35 22.32
C GLU A 190 -4.42 -2.19 21.46
N LEU A 191 -3.60 -1.67 20.51
CA LEU A 191 -4.01 -0.60 19.60
C LEU A 191 -4.89 -1.11 18.46
N ARG A 192 -4.60 -2.32 17.96
CA ARG A 192 -5.22 -2.89 16.78
C ARG A 192 -5.79 -4.28 17.09
N ASN A 193 -7.08 -4.33 17.36
CA ASN A 193 -7.77 -5.59 17.65
C ASN A 193 -7.83 -6.50 16.40
N LEU A 194 -6.80 -7.34 16.22
CA LEU A 194 -6.70 -8.33 15.14
C LEU A 194 -6.83 -9.73 15.74
N GLU A 195 -7.83 -10.49 15.31
CA GLU A 195 -8.17 -11.81 15.86
C GLU A 195 -7.16 -12.90 15.48
N ASN A 196 -6.61 -12.84 14.25
CA ASN A 196 -5.66 -13.83 13.75
C ASN A 196 -4.24 -13.41 14.14
N GLU A 197 -3.56 -14.21 14.96
CA GLU A 197 -2.27 -13.85 15.53
C GLU A 197 -1.17 -13.72 14.47
N LYS A 198 -1.11 -14.64 13.51
CA LYS A 198 -0.15 -14.56 12.41
C LYS A 198 -0.35 -13.31 11.55
N HIS A 199 -1.60 -12.99 11.27
CA HIS A 199 -1.96 -11.76 10.57
C HIS A 199 -1.57 -10.52 11.39
N ALA A 200 -1.89 -10.51 12.70
CA ALA A 200 -1.50 -9.42 13.60
C ALA A 200 0.01 -9.24 13.68
N PHE A 201 0.76 -10.34 13.74
CA PHE A 201 2.22 -10.30 13.78
C PHE A 201 2.83 -9.82 12.47
N SER A 202 2.26 -10.19 11.31
CA SER A 202 2.71 -9.68 10.02
C SER A 202 2.53 -8.14 9.90
N TRP A 203 1.45 -7.60 10.47
CA TRP A 203 1.23 -6.16 10.56
C TRP A 203 2.16 -5.46 11.55
N PHE A 204 2.42 -6.06 12.70
CA PHE A 204 3.37 -5.54 13.68
C PHE A 204 4.78 -5.46 13.11
N ARG A 205 5.24 -6.52 12.45
CA ARG A 205 6.54 -6.53 11.76
C ARG A 205 6.65 -5.39 10.76
N ASP A 206 5.69 -5.27 9.87
CA ASP A 206 5.66 -4.23 8.85
C ASP A 206 5.69 -2.81 9.42
N GLN A 207 4.90 -2.59 10.48
CA GLN A 207 4.69 -1.23 10.98
C GLN A 207 5.62 -0.79 12.10
N VAL A 208 6.23 -1.72 12.81
CA VAL A 208 7.07 -1.42 13.98
C VAL A 208 8.51 -1.86 13.80
N LEU A 209 8.75 -3.00 13.12
CA LEU A 209 10.08 -3.59 13.01
C LEU A 209 10.71 -3.42 11.62
N HIS A 210 10.02 -2.77 10.68
CA HIS A 210 10.50 -2.65 9.30
C HIS A 210 11.89 -1.98 9.22
N PRO A 211 12.85 -2.54 8.47
CA PRO A 211 14.23 -2.06 8.45
C PRO A 211 14.45 -0.77 7.66
N HIS A 212 13.47 -0.35 6.85
CA HIS A 212 13.55 0.85 6.02
C HIS A 212 12.17 1.41 5.69
N GLU A 213 11.94 2.67 5.99
CA GLU A 213 10.77 3.41 5.53
C GLU A 213 11.12 4.87 5.25
N THR A 214 10.43 5.47 4.28
CA THR A 214 10.43 6.91 4.00
C THR A 214 9.06 7.50 4.29
N LEU A 215 9.03 8.76 4.70
CA LEU A 215 7.81 9.46 5.08
C LEU A 215 7.54 10.57 4.07
N HIS A 216 6.30 10.67 3.62
CA HIS A 216 5.90 11.57 2.55
C HIS A 216 4.77 12.51 3.00
N THR A 217 4.68 13.69 2.38
CA THR A 217 3.56 14.61 2.55
C THR A 217 2.66 14.58 1.31
N PHE A 218 1.41 14.96 1.48
CA PHE A 218 0.50 15.18 0.35
C PHE A 218 1.07 16.23 -0.61
N GLU A 219 1.58 17.35 -0.06
CA GLU A 219 2.16 18.43 -0.86
C GLU A 219 3.30 17.95 -1.75
N GLU A 220 4.25 17.16 -1.20
CA GLU A 220 5.36 16.56 -1.94
C GLU A 220 4.86 15.68 -3.10
N ILE A 221 3.95 14.75 -2.81
CA ILE A 221 3.43 13.81 -3.82
C ILE A 221 2.57 14.52 -4.85
N ASN A 222 1.77 15.53 -4.47
CA ASN A 222 1.00 16.33 -5.39
C ASN A 222 1.89 17.08 -6.39
N ASN A 223 2.99 17.67 -5.93
CA ASN A 223 3.96 18.33 -6.80
C ASN A 223 4.64 17.34 -7.76
N LEU A 224 4.99 16.15 -7.28
CA LEU A 224 5.52 15.08 -8.13
C LEU A 224 4.49 14.65 -9.19
N PHE A 225 3.23 14.40 -8.81
CA PHE A 225 2.17 14.02 -9.72
C PHE A 225 1.90 15.09 -10.79
N LYS A 226 1.89 16.38 -10.43
CA LYS A 226 1.78 17.47 -11.40
C LYS A 226 2.92 17.43 -12.43
N SER A 227 4.15 17.18 -11.99
CA SER A 227 5.32 17.06 -12.91
C SER A 227 5.24 15.87 -13.85
N LEU A 228 4.41 14.86 -13.51
CA LEU A 228 4.17 13.63 -14.29
C LEU A 228 2.83 13.67 -15.04
N ASN A 229 2.21 14.86 -15.17
CA ASN A 229 0.92 15.06 -15.82
C ASN A 229 -0.25 14.30 -15.18
N PHE A 230 -0.29 14.22 -13.86
CA PHE A 230 -1.43 13.70 -13.11
C PHE A 230 -2.17 14.81 -12.36
N LYS A 231 -3.47 14.63 -12.27
CA LYS A 231 -4.36 15.40 -11.40
C LYS A 231 -4.87 14.51 -10.27
N ILE A 232 -4.69 14.95 -9.02
CA ILE A 232 -5.30 14.24 -7.87
C ILE A 232 -6.80 14.44 -7.90
N ILE A 233 -7.56 13.34 -7.77
CA ILE A 233 -9.02 13.31 -7.75
C ILE A 233 -9.54 13.27 -6.32
N SER A 234 -8.92 12.45 -5.47
CA SER A 234 -9.33 12.31 -4.07
C SER A 234 -8.18 11.80 -3.20
N THR A 235 -8.30 12.00 -1.89
CA THR A 235 -7.34 11.51 -0.90
C THR A 235 -8.02 11.09 0.39
N SER A 236 -7.42 10.15 1.11
CA SER A 236 -7.92 9.73 2.43
C SER A 236 -7.78 10.80 3.51
N ILE A 237 -6.94 11.83 3.32
CA ILE A 237 -6.72 12.92 4.28
C ILE A 237 -8.03 13.66 4.56
N ASN A 238 -8.87 13.86 3.54
CA ASN A 238 -10.20 14.44 3.66
C ASN A 238 -11.33 13.41 3.51
N LYS A 239 -11.06 12.14 3.81
CA LYS A 239 -12.02 11.02 3.71
C LYS A 239 -12.58 10.83 2.30
N PHE A 240 -11.75 11.03 1.28
CA PHE A 240 -12.11 10.91 -0.14
C PHE A 240 -13.21 11.85 -0.62
N SER A 241 -13.38 13.01 0.02
CA SER A 241 -14.29 14.03 -0.50
C SER A 241 -13.83 14.50 -1.90
N GLU A 242 -14.75 14.51 -2.88
CA GLU A 242 -14.44 14.89 -4.27
C GLU A 242 -14.23 16.41 -4.44
N ASN A 243 -14.83 17.22 -3.56
CA ASN A 243 -14.71 18.68 -3.59
C ASN A 243 -13.68 19.15 -2.58
N PHE A 244 -12.46 19.38 -3.00
CA PHE A 244 -11.43 19.96 -2.16
C PHE A 244 -10.51 20.92 -2.93
N LEU A 245 -9.95 21.89 -2.21
CA LEU A 245 -8.84 22.70 -2.70
C LEU A 245 -7.53 22.12 -2.15
N GLU A 246 -6.47 22.12 -2.95
CA GLU A 246 -5.15 21.60 -2.54
C GLU A 246 -4.66 22.23 -1.24
N LYS A 247 -4.81 23.57 -1.10
CA LYS A 247 -4.43 24.30 0.12
C LYS A 247 -5.11 23.73 1.38
N ASP A 248 -6.38 23.33 1.27
CA ASP A 248 -7.14 22.80 2.40
C ASP A 248 -6.60 21.43 2.81
N ILE A 249 -6.16 20.60 1.85
CA ILE A 249 -5.52 19.32 2.14
C ILE A 249 -4.15 19.52 2.80
N ILE A 250 -3.35 20.48 2.32
CA ILE A 250 -2.05 20.82 2.92
C ILE A 250 -2.21 21.33 4.37
N GLU A 251 -3.29 22.05 4.66
CA GLU A 251 -3.61 22.47 6.03
C GLU A 251 -4.08 21.29 6.90
N LEU A 252 -4.91 20.40 6.33
CA LEU A 252 -5.40 19.22 7.03
C LEU A 252 -4.28 18.22 7.32
N GLU A 253 -3.34 18.00 6.39
CA GLU A 253 -2.25 17.05 6.61
C GLU A 253 -1.37 17.43 7.81
N LYS A 254 -1.15 18.74 8.07
CA LYS A 254 -0.41 19.22 9.24
C LYS A 254 -1.11 18.85 10.55
N LYS A 255 -2.45 18.79 10.56
CA LYS A 255 -3.23 18.38 11.73
C LYS A 255 -3.12 16.88 12.03
N CYS A 256 -2.70 16.07 11.06
CA CYS A 256 -2.54 14.61 11.25
C CYS A 256 -1.57 14.25 12.37
N TYR A 257 -0.59 15.10 12.69
CA TYR A 257 0.30 14.90 13.84
C TYR A 257 -0.47 14.88 15.17
N ASN A 258 -1.29 15.89 15.42
CA ASN A 258 -2.09 15.97 16.65
C ASN A 258 -3.15 14.85 16.69
N ILE A 259 -3.82 14.59 15.58
CA ILE A 259 -4.80 13.49 15.46
C ILE A 259 -4.15 12.15 15.80
N SER A 260 -2.95 11.88 15.28
CA SER A 260 -2.20 10.65 15.58
C SER A 260 -1.90 10.55 17.08
N LYS A 261 -1.38 11.62 17.68
CA LYS A 261 -1.02 11.69 19.10
C LYS A 261 -2.23 11.48 20.01
N GLU A 262 -3.34 12.16 19.70
CA GLU A 262 -4.59 12.01 20.46
C GLU A 262 -5.12 10.58 20.39
N ARG A 263 -5.15 9.98 19.20
CA ARG A 263 -5.62 8.59 19.02
C ARG A 263 -4.74 7.59 19.77
N LEU A 264 -3.42 7.75 19.74
CA LEU A 264 -2.51 6.88 20.51
C LEU A 264 -2.73 7.00 22.01
N ASN A 265 -2.96 8.21 22.52
CA ASN A 265 -3.31 8.45 23.94
C ASN A 265 -4.63 7.75 24.32
N GLU A 266 -5.59 7.70 23.39
CA GLU A 266 -6.86 6.98 23.55
C GLU A 266 -6.75 5.48 23.25
N LYS A 267 -5.53 4.94 23.05
CA LYS A 267 -5.26 3.56 22.62
C LYS A 267 -6.00 3.15 21.34
N LYS A 268 -6.11 4.09 20.40
CA LYS A 268 -6.72 3.88 19.09
C LYS A 268 -5.64 3.83 18.02
N TYR A 269 -5.71 2.81 17.18
CA TYR A 269 -4.78 2.61 16.07
C TYR A 269 -4.82 3.77 15.04
N TYR A 270 -3.66 4.34 14.78
CA TYR A 270 -3.45 5.33 13.73
C TYR A 270 -2.00 5.26 13.21
N PRO A 271 -1.73 4.51 12.15
CA PRO A 271 -0.36 4.26 11.69
C PRO A 271 0.23 5.41 10.86
N GLY A 272 -0.55 6.47 10.60
CA GLY A 272 -0.12 7.56 9.73
C GLY A 272 0.04 7.11 8.27
N PHE A 273 -1.02 6.55 7.69
CA PHE A 273 -1.06 6.13 6.30
C PHE A 273 -2.05 6.99 5.52
N PHE A 274 -1.67 7.42 4.32
CA PHE A 274 -2.58 8.17 3.45
C PHE A 274 -2.62 7.58 2.05
N ILE A 275 -3.72 7.81 1.38
CA ILE A 275 -3.99 7.32 0.04
C ILE A 275 -4.33 8.49 -0.87
N ILE A 276 -3.85 8.41 -2.09
CA ILE A 276 -4.14 9.34 -3.17
C ILE A 276 -4.69 8.54 -4.36
N LEU A 277 -5.78 9.03 -4.94
CA LEU A 277 -6.25 8.62 -6.25
C LEU A 277 -6.00 9.75 -7.23
N ALA A 278 -5.23 9.48 -8.28
CA ALA A 278 -4.88 10.46 -9.31
C ALA A 278 -5.22 9.95 -10.71
N GLN A 279 -5.51 10.85 -11.63
CA GLN A 279 -5.76 10.55 -13.04
C GLN A 279 -4.68 11.18 -13.92
N LYS A 280 -4.16 10.42 -14.88
CA LYS A 280 -3.19 10.88 -15.89
C LYS A 280 -3.88 11.72 -16.95
N CYS A 281 -3.38 12.95 -17.18
CA CYS A 281 -3.97 13.90 -18.14
C CYS A 281 -3.52 13.64 -19.59
#